data_786da9f8d19ac27f601fcc6653f96867
#
_entry.id   786da9f8d19ac27f601fcc6653f96867
#
_cell.length_a   1.000
_cell.length_b   1.000
_cell.length_c   1.000
_cell.angle_alpha   90.00
_cell.angle_beta   90.00
_cell.angle_gamma   90.00
#
_symmetry.space_group_name_H-M   'P 1'
#
loop_
_entity.id
_entity.type
_entity.pdbx_description
1 polymer ?
#
loop_
_entity_poly.entity_id
_entity_poly.type
_entity_poly.pdbx_seq_one_letter_code
_entity_poly.pdbx_strand_id
1 'polypeptide(L)'
;MTSNDTIAAIATPPGRGGIGIVRISGTNLESLARGILGKLPDPRHAGLFNFLDQSSQIIDQGIALYFPSPHSYTGEEVLELQGHGGPAVMNLLLDRCLQLGARLAESGEFTLRAFLNDKLDLAQAEGIADLITASTANAARCAVRSLHGEFSSTIHQLVSALIDLRVLVEATLDFPEEEIDFLRKADARGQLLKLEQSLRQ
;
A
#
# COMPACT_ATOMS: atom_id res chain seq x y z
N MET A 1 7.52 11.22 -10.04
CA MET A 1 8.97 10.91 -10.03
C MET A 1 9.11 9.61 -9.26
N THR A 2 9.31 8.50 -9.93
CA THR A 2 9.67 7.23 -9.27
C THR A 2 11.12 7.39 -8.84
N SER A 3 11.35 7.69 -7.56
CA SER A 3 12.69 7.71 -7.01
C SER A 3 13.20 6.26 -6.99
N ASN A 4 14.25 6.02 -7.74
CA ASN A 4 14.87 4.68 -7.86
C ASN A 4 15.75 4.36 -6.64
N ASP A 5 15.48 5.02 -5.50
CA ASP A 5 16.25 4.94 -4.28
C ASP A 5 15.67 3.90 -3.30
N THR A 6 16.54 3.29 -2.53
CA THR A 6 16.16 2.38 -1.46
C THR A 6 15.85 3.18 -0.19
N ILE A 7 14.71 2.90 0.43
CA ILE A 7 14.30 3.50 1.71
C ILE A 7 14.27 2.47 2.82
N ALA A 8 14.53 2.92 4.05
CA ALA A 8 14.45 2.11 5.25
C ALA A 8 13.82 2.89 6.41
N ALA A 9 13.04 2.21 7.24
CA ALA A 9 12.52 2.76 8.49
C ALA A 9 12.23 1.66 9.51
N ILE A 10 12.18 2.04 10.79
CA ILE A 10 11.59 1.22 11.85
C ILE A 10 10.08 1.25 11.67
N ALA A 11 9.47 0.10 11.37
CA ALA A 11 8.04 -0.02 11.05
C ALA A 11 7.17 -0.31 12.28
N THR A 12 7.76 -0.56 13.44
CA THR A 12 7.06 -0.74 14.71
C THR A 12 7.04 0.55 15.53
N PRO A 13 6.03 0.75 16.40
CA PRO A 13 5.98 1.95 17.25
C PRO A 13 7.23 2.12 18.11
N PRO A 14 7.62 3.37 18.44
CA PRO A 14 8.76 3.61 19.31
C PRO A 14 8.51 3.08 20.73
N GLY A 15 9.56 2.56 21.38
CA GLY A 15 9.47 2.04 22.75
C GLY A 15 10.25 0.74 22.92
N ARG A 16 9.98 0.05 24.03
CA ARG A 16 10.57 -1.26 24.35
C ARG A 16 9.53 -2.34 24.05
N GLY A 17 9.83 -3.22 23.10
CA GLY A 17 8.99 -4.37 22.77
C GLY A 17 9.82 -5.65 22.66
N GLY A 18 9.15 -6.80 22.67
CA GLY A 18 9.80 -8.09 22.41
C GLY A 18 10.26 -8.21 20.96
N ILE A 19 9.54 -7.55 20.03
CA ILE A 19 9.84 -7.57 18.59
C ILE A 19 9.85 -6.13 18.06
N GLY A 20 10.82 -5.85 17.19
CA GLY A 20 10.89 -4.64 16.38
C GLY A 20 11.17 -5.01 14.92
N ILE A 21 10.68 -4.20 14.00
CA ILE A 21 10.78 -4.45 12.57
C ILE A 21 11.45 -3.25 11.91
N VAL A 22 12.53 -3.48 11.18
CA VAL A 22 13.07 -2.54 10.19
C VAL A 22 12.60 -3.00 8.82
N ARG A 23 11.87 -2.11 8.09
CA ARG A 23 11.41 -2.36 6.72
C ARG A 23 12.24 -1.57 5.74
N ILE A 24 12.62 -2.23 4.66
CA ILE A 24 13.40 -1.67 3.54
C ILE A 24 12.57 -1.87 2.26
N SER A 25 12.52 -0.87 1.38
CA SER A 25 11.90 -0.97 0.05
C SER A 25 12.78 -0.32 -1.00
N GLY A 26 12.87 -0.93 -2.18
CA GLY A 26 13.66 -0.42 -3.31
C GLY A 26 13.67 -1.38 -4.49
N THR A 27 14.42 -1.04 -5.56
CA THR A 27 14.41 -1.80 -6.81
C THR A 27 15.45 -2.93 -6.87
N ASN A 28 16.44 -2.92 -5.98
CA ASN A 28 17.47 -3.97 -5.91
C ASN A 28 18.02 -4.06 -4.48
N LEU A 29 17.48 -4.99 -3.71
CA LEU A 29 17.85 -5.18 -2.32
C LEU A 29 18.90 -6.28 -2.11
N GLU A 30 19.36 -6.97 -3.16
CA GLU A 30 20.28 -8.11 -3.01
C GLU A 30 21.60 -7.70 -2.33
N SER A 31 22.22 -6.58 -2.74
CA SER A 31 23.47 -6.13 -2.15
C SER A 31 23.32 -5.73 -0.67
N LEU A 32 22.21 -5.07 -0.32
CA LEU A 32 21.87 -4.70 1.04
C LEU A 32 21.59 -5.94 1.90
N ALA A 33 20.79 -6.87 1.40
CA ALA A 33 20.49 -8.13 2.08
C ALA A 33 21.78 -8.95 2.35
N ARG A 34 22.66 -9.06 1.35
CA ARG A 34 23.98 -9.73 1.53
C ARG A 34 24.85 -9.03 2.59
N GLY A 35 24.82 -7.69 2.64
CA GLY A 35 25.59 -6.91 3.60
C GLY A 35 25.12 -7.05 5.05
N ILE A 36 23.85 -7.37 5.29
CA ILE A 36 23.26 -7.53 6.63
C ILE A 36 23.13 -9.01 7.01
N LEU A 37 22.73 -9.87 6.06
CA LEU A 37 22.34 -11.26 6.32
C LEU A 37 23.34 -12.29 5.78
N GLY A 38 24.34 -11.83 5.01
CA GLY A 38 25.29 -12.71 4.30
C GLY A 38 24.72 -13.30 2.99
N LYS A 39 23.40 -13.33 2.82
CA LYS A 39 22.70 -13.80 1.62
C LYS A 39 21.32 -13.14 1.47
N LEU A 40 20.74 -13.20 0.28
CA LEU A 40 19.33 -12.86 0.08
C LEU A 40 18.46 -14.00 0.63
N PRO A 41 17.43 -13.71 1.45
CA PRO A 41 16.48 -14.73 1.90
C PRO A 41 15.65 -15.30 0.74
N ASP A 42 15.19 -16.54 0.87
CA ASP A 42 14.23 -17.11 -0.08
C ASP A 42 12.92 -16.31 -0.06
N PRO A 43 12.30 -16.04 -1.23
CA PRO A 43 11.09 -15.23 -1.32
C PRO A 43 9.96 -15.75 -0.43
N ARG A 44 9.40 -14.86 0.42
CA ARG A 44 8.27 -15.16 1.31
C ARG A 44 8.50 -16.31 2.28
N HIS A 45 9.75 -16.63 2.54
CA HIS A 45 10.12 -17.64 3.52
C HIS A 45 10.70 -16.96 4.77
N ALA A 46 10.12 -17.27 5.94
CA ALA A 46 10.61 -16.76 7.20
C ALA A 46 11.86 -17.54 7.61
N GLY A 47 13.01 -16.91 7.48
CA GLY A 47 14.30 -17.51 7.85
C GLY A 47 14.90 -16.86 9.10
N LEU A 48 15.56 -17.66 9.95
CA LEU A 48 16.34 -17.15 11.06
C LEU A 48 17.73 -16.74 10.58
N PHE A 49 18.13 -15.51 10.86
CA PHE A 49 19.41 -14.92 10.43
C PHE A 49 20.10 -14.19 11.58
N ASN A 50 21.43 -14.15 11.52
CA ASN A 50 22.21 -13.17 12.25
C ASN A 50 22.25 -11.88 11.44
N PHE A 51 21.96 -10.76 12.07
CA PHE A 51 22.05 -9.43 11.48
C PHE A 51 23.45 -8.88 11.77
N LEU A 52 24.20 -8.52 10.72
CA LEU A 52 25.62 -8.23 10.78
C LEU A 52 25.91 -6.74 10.61
N ASP A 53 26.82 -6.21 11.42
CA ASP A 53 27.38 -4.88 11.24
C ASP A 53 28.46 -4.84 10.13
N GLN A 54 29.12 -3.68 9.96
CA GLN A 54 30.18 -3.49 8.98
C GLN A 54 31.45 -4.33 9.26
N SER A 55 31.65 -4.77 10.51
CA SER A 55 32.77 -5.60 10.94
C SER A 55 32.41 -7.10 10.98
N SER A 56 31.25 -7.47 10.43
CA SER A 56 30.68 -8.82 10.49
C SER A 56 30.40 -9.32 11.92
N GLN A 57 30.24 -8.39 12.88
CA GLN A 57 29.79 -8.73 14.22
C GLN A 57 28.24 -8.78 14.25
N ILE A 58 27.73 -9.66 15.10
CA ILE A 58 26.28 -9.83 15.24
C ILE A 58 25.69 -8.64 16.00
N ILE A 59 24.81 -7.88 15.35
CA ILE A 59 23.97 -6.84 15.97
C ILE A 59 22.84 -7.52 16.75
N ASP A 60 22.17 -8.48 16.11
CA ASP A 60 21.03 -9.21 16.67
C ASP A 60 20.81 -10.51 15.88
N GLN A 61 19.93 -11.39 16.39
CA GLN A 61 19.44 -12.57 15.68
C GLN A 61 17.93 -12.52 15.60
N GLY A 62 17.38 -12.71 14.39
CA GLY A 62 15.94 -12.59 14.18
C GLY A 62 15.48 -13.15 12.85
N ILE A 63 14.24 -12.88 12.52
CA ILE A 63 13.63 -13.34 11.27
C ILE A 63 13.85 -12.30 10.18
N ALA A 64 14.25 -12.74 8.99
CA ALA A 64 14.22 -11.93 7.79
C ALA A 64 13.19 -12.47 6.81
N LEU A 65 12.45 -11.55 6.18
CA LEU A 65 11.43 -11.82 5.15
C LEU A 65 11.72 -10.98 3.92
N TYR A 66 11.81 -11.63 2.76
CA TYR A 66 12.00 -10.97 1.48
C TYR A 66 10.76 -11.15 0.59
N PHE A 67 10.29 -10.04 0.02
CA PHE A 67 9.16 -9.98 -0.89
C PHE A 67 9.64 -9.41 -2.24
N PRO A 68 9.73 -10.22 -3.30
CA PRO A 68 10.13 -9.73 -4.61
C PRO A 68 9.05 -8.85 -5.25
N SER A 69 9.48 -7.89 -6.07
CA SER A 69 8.60 -7.12 -6.94
C SER A 69 7.88 -8.04 -7.94
N PRO A 70 6.64 -7.74 -8.36
CA PRO A 70 5.74 -6.68 -7.86
C PRO A 70 4.89 -7.13 -6.68
N HIS A 71 5.14 -8.29 -6.12
CA HIS A 71 4.29 -8.95 -5.12
C HIS A 71 4.71 -8.62 -3.68
N SER A 72 4.82 -7.35 -3.38
CA SER A 72 5.14 -6.78 -2.06
C SER A 72 4.13 -5.70 -1.68
N TYR A 73 4.31 -5.08 -0.52
CA TYR A 73 3.47 -3.98 -0.07
C TYR A 73 3.59 -2.75 -0.96
N THR A 74 4.81 -2.35 -1.31
CA THR A 74 5.08 -1.16 -2.13
C THR A 74 5.03 -1.41 -3.64
N GLY A 75 4.97 -2.69 -4.08
CA GLY A 75 5.18 -3.06 -5.48
C GLY A 75 6.65 -3.13 -5.90
N GLU A 76 7.57 -2.62 -5.08
CA GLU A 76 9.03 -2.78 -5.23
C GLU A 76 9.49 -4.06 -4.51
N GLU A 77 10.80 -4.34 -4.47
CA GLU A 77 11.32 -5.34 -3.52
C GLU A 77 11.18 -4.82 -2.10
N VAL A 78 10.79 -5.69 -1.18
CA VAL A 78 10.69 -5.36 0.26
C VAL A 78 11.46 -6.40 1.07
N LEU A 79 12.28 -5.92 2.01
CA LEU A 79 12.96 -6.73 3.02
C LEU A 79 12.51 -6.26 4.40
N GLU A 80 12.10 -7.20 5.24
CA GLU A 80 11.82 -6.96 6.66
C GLU A 80 12.81 -7.71 7.54
N LEU A 81 13.39 -6.98 8.48
CA LEU A 81 14.28 -7.50 9.52
C LEU A 81 13.53 -7.42 10.85
N GLN A 82 13.15 -8.55 11.39
CA GLN A 82 12.37 -8.67 12.63
C GLN A 82 13.33 -9.15 13.74
N GLY A 83 13.82 -8.21 14.54
CA GLY A 83 14.72 -8.43 15.66
C GLY A 83 14.08 -8.11 17.00
N HIS A 84 14.89 -8.01 18.06
CA HIS A 84 14.44 -7.56 19.37
C HIS A 84 14.09 -6.06 19.33
N GLY A 85 12.91 -5.70 19.85
CA GLY A 85 12.32 -4.35 19.78
C GLY A 85 12.90 -3.34 20.77
N GLY A 86 14.17 -3.51 21.14
CA GLY A 86 14.89 -2.51 21.94
C GLY A 86 15.35 -1.34 21.06
N PRO A 87 15.21 -0.05 21.52
CA PRO A 87 15.58 1.09 20.69
C PRO A 87 17.02 1.07 20.20
N ALA A 88 17.97 0.57 21.00
CA ALA A 88 19.36 0.46 20.62
C ALA A 88 19.56 -0.52 19.45
N VAL A 89 18.92 -1.69 19.50
CA VAL A 89 19.00 -2.71 18.45
C VAL A 89 18.37 -2.20 17.15
N MET A 90 17.18 -1.60 17.24
CA MET A 90 16.46 -1.05 16.09
C MET A 90 17.24 0.07 15.38
N ASN A 91 17.88 0.96 16.17
CA ASN A 91 18.73 2.01 15.61
C ASN A 91 19.98 1.44 14.95
N LEU A 92 20.66 0.46 15.56
CA LEU A 92 21.82 -0.20 14.95
C LEU A 92 21.47 -0.87 13.62
N LEU A 93 20.31 -1.55 13.54
CA LEU A 93 19.83 -2.17 12.29
C LEU A 93 19.50 -1.11 11.24
N LEU A 94 18.80 -0.04 11.62
CA LEU A 94 18.49 1.05 10.70
C LEU A 94 19.77 1.73 10.21
N ASP A 95 20.68 2.09 11.09
CA ASP A 95 21.96 2.70 10.73
C ASP A 95 22.75 1.81 9.76
N ARG A 96 22.70 0.48 9.96
CA ARG A 96 23.33 -0.47 9.06
C ARG A 96 22.70 -0.45 7.67
N CYS A 97 21.37 -0.33 7.56
CA CYS A 97 20.68 -0.16 6.27
C CYS A 97 21.13 1.13 5.57
N LEU A 98 21.24 2.24 6.33
CA LEU A 98 21.68 3.53 5.78
C LEU A 98 23.15 3.48 5.29
N GLN A 99 24.04 2.82 6.03
CA GLN A 99 25.45 2.59 5.60
C GLN A 99 25.55 1.79 4.31
N LEU A 100 24.58 0.91 4.04
CA LEU A 100 24.51 0.09 2.83
C LEU A 100 23.79 0.79 1.65
N GLY A 101 23.48 2.08 1.80
CA GLY A 101 22.97 2.93 0.71
C GLY A 101 21.46 3.14 0.72
N ALA A 102 20.73 2.65 1.71
CA ALA A 102 19.37 3.10 1.92
C ALA A 102 19.35 4.54 2.46
N ARG A 103 18.29 5.30 2.21
CA ARG A 103 17.99 6.52 2.95
C ARG A 103 16.85 6.29 3.92
N LEU A 104 16.73 7.18 4.89
CA LEU A 104 15.59 7.17 5.79
C LEU A 104 14.30 7.46 5.00
N ALA A 105 13.26 6.63 5.23
CA ALA A 105 11.95 6.87 4.65
C ALA A 105 11.28 8.09 5.28
N GLU A 106 10.53 8.84 4.48
CA GLU A 106 9.64 9.88 4.96
C GLU A 106 8.37 9.27 5.59
N SER A 107 7.65 10.07 6.37
CA SER A 107 6.38 9.63 6.98
C SER A 107 5.37 9.23 5.89
N GLY A 108 4.85 8.00 5.98
CA GLY A 108 3.88 7.47 5.00
C GLY A 108 4.48 7.05 3.65
N GLU A 109 5.81 7.12 3.44
CA GLU A 109 6.42 6.89 2.14
C GLU A 109 6.21 5.48 1.59
N PHE A 110 6.20 4.44 2.42
CA PHE A 110 5.88 3.09 1.95
C PHE A 110 4.47 3.00 1.34
N THR A 111 3.48 3.65 1.97
CA THR A 111 2.11 3.71 1.46
C THR A 111 2.01 4.58 0.21
N LEU A 112 2.75 5.69 0.16
CA LEU A 112 2.85 6.54 -1.04
C LEU A 112 3.41 5.73 -2.23
N ARG A 113 4.48 4.94 -2.03
CA ARG A 113 5.03 4.07 -3.08
C ARG A 113 4.05 2.99 -3.51
N ALA A 114 3.30 2.41 -2.56
CA ALA A 114 2.24 1.46 -2.88
C ALA A 114 1.16 2.09 -3.78
N PHE A 115 0.74 3.33 -3.49
CA PHE A 115 -0.18 4.09 -4.32
C PHE A 115 0.40 4.40 -5.71
N LEU A 116 1.64 4.90 -5.79
CA LEU A 116 2.30 5.23 -7.05
C LEU A 116 2.57 4.02 -7.95
N ASN A 117 2.66 2.83 -7.36
CA ASN A 117 2.86 1.55 -8.04
C ASN A 117 1.53 0.77 -8.24
N ASP A 118 0.38 1.46 -8.19
CA ASP A 118 -0.96 0.89 -8.41
C ASP A 118 -1.29 -0.33 -7.53
N LYS A 119 -0.69 -0.41 -6.32
CA LYS A 119 -1.01 -1.46 -5.33
C LYS A 119 -2.22 -1.10 -4.49
N LEU A 120 -2.46 0.20 -4.31
CA LEU A 120 -3.54 0.79 -3.55
C LEU A 120 -4.10 1.98 -4.31
N ASP A 121 -5.39 2.22 -4.23
CA ASP A 121 -5.97 3.50 -4.60
C ASP A 121 -5.88 4.52 -3.44
N LEU A 122 -6.29 5.76 -3.69
CA LEU A 122 -6.20 6.83 -2.69
C LEU A 122 -7.05 6.54 -1.46
N ALA A 123 -8.28 6.04 -1.64
CA ALA A 123 -9.18 5.72 -0.52
C ALA A 123 -8.63 4.57 0.34
N GLN A 124 -7.99 3.59 -0.29
CA GLN A 124 -7.31 2.50 0.42
C GLN A 124 -6.07 3.02 1.20
N ALA A 125 -5.30 3.93 0.60
CA ALA A 125 -4.15 4.54 1.27
C ALA A 125 -4.58 5.39 2.49
N GLU A 126 -5.66 6.16 2.38
CA GLU A 126 -6.27 6.88 3.50
C GLU A 126 -6.80 5.92 4.56
N GLY A 127 -7.46 4.81 4.14
CA GLY A 127 -7.94 3.76 5.04
C GLY A 127 -6.84 3.14 5.90
N ILE A 128 -5.60 3.04 5.41
CA ILE A 128 -4.45 2.59 6.21
C ILE A 128 -4.14 3.61 7.32
N ALA A 129 -4.10 4.90 7.01
CA ALA A 129 -3.84 5.96 8.00
C ALA A 129 -4.93 5.97 9.08
N ASP A 130 -6.19 5.85 8.66
CA ASP A 130 -7.34 5.77 9.57
C ASP A 130 -7.27 4.53 10.47
N LEU A 131 -6.88 3.39 9.91
CA LEU A 131 -6.75 2.14 10.68
C LEU A 131 -5.67 2.25 11.76
N ILE A 132 -4.53 2.88 11.44
CA ILE A 132 -3.42 3.07 12.38
C ILE A 132 -3.82 4.02 13.53
N THR A 133 -4.64 5.04 13.24
CA THR A 133 -5.06 6.05 14.21
C THR A 133 -6.38 5.70 14.92
N ALA A 134 -7.05 4.62 14.53
CA ALA A 134 -8.34 4.23 15.06
C ALA A 134 -8.28 3.97 16.56
N SER A 135 -9.06 4.73 17.34
CA SER A 135 -9.15 4.58 18.79
C SER A 135 -10.35 3.72 19.26
N THR A 136 -11.24 3.32 18.33
CA THR A 136 -12.41 2.49 18.63
C THR A 136 -12.52 1.31 17.66
N ALA A 137 -13.14 0.22 18.12
CA ALA A 137 -13.38 -0.96 17.29
C ALA A 137 -14.23 -0.63 16.02
N ASN A 138 -15.18 0.30 16.14
CA ASN A 138 -16.00 0.69 15.00
C ASN A 138 -15.20 1.49 13.98
N ALA A 139 -14.36 2.44 14.42
CA ALA A 139 -13.46 3.18 13.53
C ALA A 139 -12.51 2.22 12.78
N ALA A 140 -11.90 1.27 13.50
CA ALA A 140 -11.04 0.27 12.89
C ALA A 140 -11.77 -0.58 11.84
N ARG A 141 -13.02 -1.02 12.11
CA ARG A 141 -13.82 -1.78 11.14
C ARG A 141 -14.16 -0.95 9.89
N CYS A 142 -14.49 0.34 10.04
CA CYS A 142 -14.74 1.23 8.91
C CYS A 142 -13.47 1.40 8.06
N ALA A 143 -12.33 1.64 8.69
CA ALA A 143 -11.04 1.77 8.00
C ALA A 143 -10.67 0.48 7.24
N VAL A 144 -10.89 -0.70 7.82
CA VAL A 144 -10.68 -1.99 7.15
C VAL A 144 -11.59 -2.14 5.92
N ARG A 145 -12.86 -1.70 5.97
CA ARG A 145 -13.76 -1.73 4.80
C ARG A 145 -13.25 -0.82 3.67
N SER A 146 -12.77 0.38 4.01
CA SER A 146 -12.13 1.28 3.02
C SER A 146 -10.89 0.64 2.41
N LEU A 147 -10.04 0.02 3.23
CA LEU A 147 -8.85 -0.69 2.78
C LEU A 147 -9.17 -1.87 1.84
N HIS A 148 -10.29 -2.56 2.07
CA HIS A 148 -10.77 -3.63 1.17
C HIS A 148 -11.43 -3.10 -0.12
N GLY A 149 -11.49 -1.78 -0.32
CA GLY A 149 -11.96 -1.16 -1.55
C GLY A 149 -13.50 -1.12 -1.69
N GLU A 150 -14.26 -1.29 -0.60
CA GLU A 150 -15.72 -1.19 -0.67
C GLU A 150 -16.17 0.18 -1.17
N PHE A 151 -15.56 1.25 -0.68
CA PHE A 151 -15.82 2.62 -1.13
C PHE A 151 -15.45 2.79 -2.60
N SER A 152 -14.25 2.39 -3.00
CA SER A 152 -13.77 2.48 -4.38
C SER A 152 -14.66 1.70 -5.34
N SER A 153 -15.10 0.51 -4.97
CA SER A 153 -16.04 -0.29 -5.77
C SER A 153 -17.36 0.42 -5.98
N THR A 154 -17.91 1.04 -4.93
CA THR A 154 -19.16 1.81 -5.02
C THR A 154 -19.01 2.99 -5.95
N ILE A 155 -17.92 3.75 -5.85
CA ILE A 155 -17.63 4.89 -6.72
C ILE A 155 -17.46 4.44 -8.18
N HIS A 156 -16.71 3.35 -8.44
CA HIS A 156 -16.55 2.82 -9.80
C HIS A 156 -17.88 2.39 -10.42
N GLN A 157 -18.77 1.73 -9.67
CA GLN A 157 -20.11 1.37 -10.14
C GLN A 157 -20.93 2.62 -10.50
N LEU A 158 -20.83 3.66 -9.69
CA LEU A 158 -21.54 4.93 -9.90
C LEU A 158 -21.03 5.65 -11.14
N VAL A 159 -19.69 5.70 -11.32
CA VAL A 159 -19.05 6.29 -12.51
C VAL A 159 -19.44 5.51 -13.77
N SER A 160 -19.40 4.17 -13.74
CA SER A 160 -19.81 3.35 -14.88
C SER A 160 -21.26 3.61 -15.26
N ALA A 161 -22.18 3.61 -14.31
CA ALA A 161 -23.59 3.87 -14.57
C ALA A 161 -23.86 5.31 -15.08
N LEU A 162 -23.04 6.30 -14.65
CA LEU A 162 -23.11 7.67 -15.17
C LEU A 162 -22.59 7.74 -16.62
N ILE A 163 -21.52 7.02 -16.94
CA ILE A 163 -20.99 6.92 -18.31
C ILE A 163 -22.04 6.28 -19.23
N ASP A 164 -22.67 5.18 -18.81
CA ASP A 164 -23.71 4.50 -19.60
C ASP A 164 -24.91 5.44 -19.87
N LEU A 165 -25.34 6.19 -18.85
CA LEU A 165 -26.42 7.18 -19.02
C LEU A 165 -25.98 8.31 -19.95
N ARG A 166 -24.73 8.78 -19.85
CA ARG A 166 -24.19 9.81 -20.75
C ARG A 166 -24.18 9.34 -22.21
N VAL A 167 -23.66 8.13 -22.45
CA VAL A 167 -23.66 7.53 -23.81
C VAL A 167 -25.05 7.42 -24.38
N LEU A 168 -26.05 7.02 -23.58
CA LEU A 168 -27.44 6.95 -23.97
C LEU A 168 -27.99 8.32 -24.40
N VAL A 169 -27.70 9.38 -23.66
CA VAL A 169 -28.14 10.75 -23.97
C VAL A 169 -27.42 11.29 -25.20
N GLU A 170 -26.09 11.12 -25.30
CA GLU A 170 -25.30 11.56 -26.46
C GLU A 170 -25.76 10.87 -27.75
N ALA A 171 -26.04 9.56 -27.73
CA ALA A 171 -26.56 8.84 -28.89
C ALA A 171 -27.90 9.40 -29.39
N THR A 172 -28.76 9.87 -28.50
CA THR A 172 -30.05 10.49 -28.92
C THR A 172 -29.91 11.91 -29.46
N LEU A 173 -28.82 12.61 -29.10
CA LEU A 173 -28.50 13.93 -29.66
C LEU A 173 -27.88 13.82 -31.06
N ASP A 174 -27.06 12.79 -31.28
CA ASP A 174 -26.38 12.56 -32.57
C ASP A 174 -27.31 12.00 -33.65
N PHE A 175 -28.40 11.31 -33.26
CA PHE A 175 -29.39 10.73 -34.17
C PHE A 175 -30.80 11.25 -33.89
N PRO A 176 -31.06 12.54 -34.09
CA PRO A 176 -32.36 13.17 -33.74
C PRO A 176 -33.56 12.67 -34.56
N GLU A 177 -33.31 11.98 -35.68
CA GLU A 177 -34.37 11.38 -36.51
C GLU A 177 -34.85 10.02 -35.98
N GLU A 178 -34.10 9.39 -35.10
CA GLU A 178 -34.50 8.15 -34.42
C GLU A 178 -35.19 8.46 -33.09
N GLU A 179 -36.39 8.91 -33.16
CA GLU A 179 -37.47 9.07 -32.17
C GLU A 179 -37.09 9.31 -30.69
N ILE A 180 -37.63 10.39 -30.12
CA ILE A 180 -37.81 10.72 -28.69
C ILE A 180 -38.23 9.50 -27.82
N ASP A 181 -38.75 8.44 -28.42
CA ASP A 181 -39.16 7.21 -27.74
C ASP A 181 -38.00 6.35 -27.22
N PHE A 182 -36.77 6.54 -27.75
CA PHE A 182 -35.57 5.77 -27.29
C PHE A 182 -35.18 6.10 -25.84
N LEU A 183 -35.19 7.39 -25.47
CA LEU A 183 -34.92 7.82 -24.09
C LEU A 183 -35.97 7.32 -23.09
N ARG A 184 -37.23 7.25 -23.54
CA ARG A 184 -38.35 6.73 -22.74
C ARG A 184 -38.23 5.21 -22.59
N LYS A 185 -37.98 4.48 -23.69
CA LYS A 185 -37.79 3.01 -23.64
C LYS A 185 -36.62 2.60 -22.80
N ALA A 186 -35.50 3.36 -22.82
CA ALA A 186 -34.32 3.11 -22.00
C ALA A 186 -34.43 3.61 -20.56
N ASP A 187 -35.56 4.28 -20.19
CA ASP A 187 -35.79 4.83 -18.83
C ASP A 187 -34.64 5.69 -18.31
N ALA A 188 -34.12 6.60 -19.14
CA ALA A 188 -32.99 7.47 -18.78
C ALA A 188 -33.27 8.28 -17.50
N ARG A 189 -34.53 8.72 -17.30
CA ARG A 189 -34.93 9.42 -16.07
C ARG A 189 -34.88 8.53 -14.84
N GLY A 190 -35.33 7.27 -14.93
CA GLY A 190 -35.27 6.32 -13.85
C GLY A 190 -33.83 5.96 -13.50
N GLN A 191 -32.94 5.83 -14.50
CA GLN A 191 -31.50 5.62 -14.27
C GLN A 191 -30.90 6.82 -13.55
N LEU A 192 -31.17 8.06 -13.93
CA LEU A 192 -30.70 9.27 -13.25
C LEU A 192 -31.17 9.33 -11.79
N LEU A 193 -32.45 9.02 -11.53
CA LEU A 193 -32.98 8.99 -10.16
C LEU A 193 -32.32 7.91 -9.28
N LYS A 194 -31.99 6.74 -9.84
CA LYS A 194 -31.25 5.68 -9.14
C LYS A 194 -29.83 6.13 -8.80
N LEU A 195 -29.14 6.80 -9.74
CA LEU A 195 -27.82 7.38 -9.49
C LEU A 195 -27.86 8.43 -8.38
N GLU A 196 -28.83 9.34 -8.42
CA GLU A 196 -29.02 10.35 -7.37
C GLU A 196 -29.26 9.70 -6.00
N GLN A 197 -30.08 8.65 -5.94
CA GLN A 197 -30.34 7.92 -4.71
C GLN A 197 -29.09 7.22 -4.16
N SER A 198 -28.28 6.64 -5.05
CA SER A 198 -27.00 5.99 -4.65
C SER A 198 -25.98 6.98 -4.13
N LEU A 199 -25.97 8.23 -4.62
CA LEU A 199 -25.12 9.31 -4.12
C LEU A 199 -25.51 9.83 -2.72
N ARG A 200 -26.76 9.61 -2.31
CA ARG A 200 -27.28 10.06 -1.01
C ARG A 200 -27.12 9.03 0.11
N GLN A 201 -26.74 7.80 -0.21
CA GLN A 201 -26.48 6.71 0.74
C GLN A 201 -25.03 6.72 1.21
#